data_bd03b622d88afc3512cf1187a2ca512e
#
_entry.id   bd03b622d88afc3512cf1187a2ca512e
#
_cell.length_a   1.000
_cell.length_b   1.000
_cell.length_c   1.000
_cell.angle_alpha   90.00
_cell.angle_beta   90.00
_cell.angle_gamma   90.00
#
_symmetry.space_group_name_H-M   'P 1'
#
loop_
_entity.id
_entity.type
_entity.pdbx_description
1 polymer ?
#
loop_
_entity_poly.entity_id
_entity_poly.type
_entity_poly.pdbx_seq_one_letter_code
_entity_poly.pdbx_strand_id
1 'polypeptide(L)'
;GKAQLFDSYSPLRSGIRGRAVGGFKSMEQNTAYCGCCIAIGAAGTALVPAVAARDRQGELEIGIYLPGEITAMVDGERVDFTIDTDYPAGGDISILVHGKQEKHFPIFLRIPSFADFGRVWVNEEEQDGVCPGTFFRLERSWKEGDRIQLSLGISPKLVYGMENPDDPGSR
;
A
#
# COMPACT_ATOMS: atom_id res chain seq x y z
N GLY A 1 1.87 -14.67 -25.89
CA GLY A 1 2.71 -13.47 -25.79
C GLY A 1 4.01 -13.81 -25.11
N LYS A 2 5.11 -13.17 -25.52
CA LYS A 2 6.42 -13.38 -24.91
C LYS A 2 6.42 -12.71 -23.53
N ALA A 3 6.82 -13.43 -22.49
CA ALA A 3 7.00 -12.85 -21.17
C ALA A 3 8.13 -11.80 -21.22
N GLN A 4 7.85 -10.60 -20.81
CA GLN A 4 8.85 -9.54 -20.67
C GLN A 4 9.19 -9.39 -19.20
N LEU A 5 10.47 -9.31 -18.92
CA LEU A 5 10.99 -9.18 -17.57
C LEU A 5 11.64 -7.82 -17.43
N PHE A 6 11.32 -7.16 -16.34
CA PHE A 6 11.88 -5.85 -16.01
C PHE A 6 13.15 -6.02 -15.18
N ASP A 7 14.22 -5.42 -15.65
CA ASP A 7 15.49 -5.34 -14.93
C ASP A 7 15.66 -3.91 -14.42
N SER A 8 15.66 -3.75 -13.10
CA SER A 8 15.57 -2.45 -12.42
C SER A 8 16.93 -1.86 -12.03
N TYR A 9 18.03 -2.33 -12.56
CA TYR A 9 19.37 -1.78 -12.24
C TYR A 9 19.63 -0.38 -12.80
N SER A 10 18.74 0.18 -13.58
CA SER A 10 18.91 1.53 -14.11
C SER A 10 18.43 2.56 -13.13
N PRO A 11 19.28 3.48 -12.65
CA PRO A 11 18.82 4.63 -11.92
C PRO A 11 17.90 5.47 -12.82
N LEU A 12 16.74 5.86 -12.28
CA LEU A 12 15.77 6.72 -12.97
C LEU A 12 16.33 8.17 -13.04
N ARG A 13 17.42 8.36 -13.77
CA ARG A 13 17.94 9.70 -14.07
C ARG A 13 17.62 10.05 -15.52
N SER A 14 17.03 11.23 -15.72
CA SER A 14 16.77 11.76 -17.05
C SER A 14 18.09 11.83 -17.83
N GLY A 15 18.12 11.18 -19.01
CA GLY A 15 19.26 11.20 -19.92
C GLY A 15 20.40 10.26 -19.58
N ILE A 16 20.40 9.58 -18.45
CA ILE A 16 21.44 8.62 -18.08
C ILE A 16 20.82 7.24 -17.87
N ARG A 17 21.14 6.32 -18.77
CA ARG A 17 20.92 4.89 -18.51
C ARG A 17 22.10 4.38 -17.70
N GLY A 18 21.87 3.95 -16.48
CA GLY A 18 22.92 3.51 -15.58
C GLY A 18 23.71 2.28 -16.07
N ARG A 19 23.09 1.39 -16.83
CA ARG A 19 23.75 0.26 -17.51
C ARG A 19 23.00 -0.09 -18.79
N ALA A 20 23.74 -0.57 -19.79
CA ALA A 20 23.18 -1.08 -21.05
C ALA A 20 22.26 -2.31 -20.87
N VAL A 21 22.14 -2.83 -19.67
CA VAL A 21 21.38 -4.02 -19.31
C VAL A 21 20.03 -3.73 -18.65
N GLY A 22 19.71 -2.48 -18.36
CA GLY A 22 18.39 -2.12 -17.81
C GLY A 22 17.30 -2.11 -18.87
N GLY A 23 16.08 -2.36 -18.49
CA GLY A 23 14.90 -2.30 -19.33
C GLY A 23 14.20 -3.64 -19.52
N PHE A 24 13.25 -3.66 -20.44
CA PHE A 24 12.50 -4.88 -20.74
C PHE A 24 13.33 -5.83 -21.61
N LYS A 25 13.46 -7.06 -21.17
CA LYS A 25 14.15 -8.13 -21.89
C LYS A 25 13.22 -9.32 -22.08
N SER A 26 13.27 -9.92 -23.27
CA SER A 26 12.56 -11.17 -23.49
C SER A 26 13.36 -12.34 -22.94
N MET A 27 12.69 -13.32 -22.36
CA MET A 27 13.33 -14.53 -21.84
C MET A 27 14.12 -15.28 -22.90
N GLU A 28 13.70 -15.21 -24.17
CA GLU A 28 14.36 -15.87 -25.27
C GLU A 28 15.68 -15.22 -25.71
N GLN A 29 15.85 -13.95 -25.40
CA GLN A 29 17.02 -13.18 -25.84
C GLN A 29 18.13 -13.10 -24.81
N ASN A 30 17.91 -13.63 -23.62
CA ASN A 30 18.84 -13.44 -22.52
C ASN A 30 19.19 -14.71 -21.79
N THR A 31 20.30 -15.31 -22.19
CA THR A 31 20.87 -16.48 -21.53
C THR A 31 21.69 -16.16 -20.29
N ALA A 32 22.02 -14.88 -20.08
CA ALA A 32 22.80 -14.40 -18.93
C ALA A 32 22.03 -13.35 -18.16
N TYR A 33 20.97 -13.77 -17.52
CA TYR A 33 20.05 -12.88 -16.85
C TYR A 33 20.20 -12.82 -15.34
N CYS A 34 20.10 -11.61 -14.84
CA CYS A 34 20.15 -11.38 -13.41
C CYS A 34 18.86 -11.87 -12.74
N GLY A 35 18.81 -13.14 -12.41
CA GLY A 35 17.68 -13.74 -11.72
C GLY A 35 17.34 -13.10 -10.37
N CYS A 36 18.27 -12.36 -9.78
CA CYS A 36 18.05 -11.67 -8.51
C CYS A 36 16.93 -10.62 -8.58
N CYS A 37 16.85 -9.81 -9.63
CA CYS A 37 15.80 -8.78 -9.74
C CYS A 37 14.42 -9.40 -9.82
N ILE A 38 14.29 -10.51 -10.52
CA ILE A 38 13.02 -11.23 -10.65
C ILE A 38 12.65 -11.91 -9.34
N ALA A 39 13.62 -12.59 -8.72
CA ALA A 39 13.40 -13.26 -7.45
C ALA A 39 13.01 -12.25 -6.35
N ILE A 40 13.71 -11.12 -6.27
CA ILE A 40 13.41 -10.07 -5.30
C ILE A 40 12.09 -9.38 -5.63
N GLY A 41 11.80 -9.11 -6.90
CA GLY A 41 10.51 -8.55 -7.32
C GLY A 41 9.35 -9.48 -6.98
N ALA A 42 9.48 -10.77 -7.27
CA ALA A 42 8.48 -11.78 -6.90
C ALA A 42 8.33 -11.90 -5.39
N ALA A 43 9.42 -11.93 -4.63
CA ALA A 43 9.39 -11.96 -3.17
C ALA A 43 8.74 -10.71 -2.59
N GLY A 44 9.06 -9.53 -3.11
CA GLY A 44 8.42 -8.26 -2.71
C GLY A 44 6.92 -8.28 -2.96
N THR A 45 6.49 -8.74 -4.12
CA THR A 45 5.06 -8.86 -4.45
C THR A 45 4.35 -9.87 -3.53
N ALA A 46 5.00 -11.00 -3.22
CA ALA A 46 4.45 -12.01 -2.34
C ALA A 46 4.32 -11.55 -0.87
N LEU A 47 5.15 -10.58 -0.45
CA LEU A 47 5.07 -10.02 0.89
C LEU A 47 3.90 -9.03 1.07
N VAL A 48 3.42 -8.42 -0.02
CA VAL A 48 2.38 -7.39 0.07
C VAL A 48 1.13 -7.86 0.81
N PRO A 49 0.53 -9.02 0.52
CA PRO A 49 -0.62 -9.51 1.28
C PRO A 49 -0.34 -9.69 2.78
N ALA A 50 0.87 -10.15 3.13
CA ALA A 50 1.25 -10.39 4.52
C ALA A 50 1.40 -9.11 5.35
N VAL A 51 1.63 -7.96 4.70
CA VAL A 51 1.81 -6.66 5.36
C VAL A 51 0.65 -5.70 5.15
N ALA A 52 -0.31 -6.06 4.27
CA ALA A 52 -1.46 -5.22 3.97
C ALA A 52 -2.37 -5.06 5.19
N ALA A 53 -2.61 -6.16 5.90
CA ALA A 53 -3.34 -6.16 7.17
C ALA A 53 -2.67 -7.14 8.13
N ARG A 54 -2.46 -6.73 9.36
CA ARG A 54 -1.78 -7.54 10.37
C ARG A 54 -2.37 -7.36 11.76
N ASP A 55 -2.29 -8.43 12.55
CA ASP A 55 -2.52 -8.38 13.99
C ASP A 55 -1.34 -7.66 14.69
N ARG A 56 -1.67 -6.72 15.53
CA ARG A 56 -0.74 -6.00 16.39
C ARG A 56 -1.18 -6.17 17.84
N GLN A 57 -1.00 -7.39 18.38
CA GLN A 57 -1.35 -7.71 19.77
C GLN A 57 -2.83 -7.46 20.11
N GLY A 58 -3.72 -7.99 19.29
CA GLY A 58 -5.18 -7.83 19.45
C GLY A 58 -5.76 -6.59 18.77
N GLU A 59 -4.94 -5.82 18.06
CA GLU A 59 -5.33 -4.66 17.26
C GLU A 59 -5.11 -4.97 15.78
N LEU A 60 -6.04 -4.59 14.93
CA LEU A 60 -5.89 -4.75 13.48
C LEU A 60 -5.22 -3.52 12.87
N GLU A 61 -4.08 -3.69 12.21
CA GLU A 61 -3.44 -2.63 11.45
C GLU A 61 -3.64 -2.86 9.94
N ILE A 62 -4.22 -1.89 9.23
CA ILE A 62 -4.35 -1.87 7.78
C ILE A 62 -3.37 -0.84 7.23
N GLY A 63 -2.25 -1.33 6.69
CA GLY A 63 -1.13 -0.52 6.23
C GLY A 63 -1.11 -0.26 4.73
N ILE A 64 -1.74 -1.15 3.95
CA ILE A 64 -1.83 -1.05 2.49
C ILE A 64 -3.27 -1.37 2.08
N TYR A 65 -3.86 -0.50 1.28
CA TYR A 65 -5.21 -0.69 0.77
C TYR A 65 -5.16 -1.42 -0.57
N LEU A 66 -5.54 -2.70 -0.54
CA LEU A 66 -5.63 -3.56 -1.72
C LEU A 66 -7.09 -3.92 -1.94
N PRO A 67 -7.60 -3.83 -3.18
CA PRO A 67 -8.95 -4.28 -3.46
C PRO A 67 -9.08 -5.80 -3.32
N GLY A 68 -10.16 -6.26 -2.71
CA GLY A 68 -10.46 -7.68 -2.54
C GLY A 68 -10.89 -8.06 -1.13
N GLU A 69 -10.92 -9.35 -0.88
CA GLU A 69 -11.25 -9.92 0.42
C GLU A 69 -9.96 -10.11 1.24
N ILE A 70 -9.99 -9.65 2.47
CA ILE A 70 -8.88 -9.77 3.42
C ILE A 70 -9.36 -10.55 4.62
N THR A 71 -8.60 -11.57 4.99
CA THR A 71 -8.74 -12.27 6.26
C THR A 71 -7.58 -11.88 7.16
N ALA A 72 -7.87 -11.36 8.34
CA ALA A 72 -6.90 -11.11 9.39
C ALA A 72 -7.23 -11.94 10.63
N MET A 73 -6.19 -12.22 11.42
CA MET A 73 -6.36 -12.78 12.75
C MET A 73 -6.20 -11.66 13.76
N VAL A 74 -7.17 -11.48 14.65
CA VAL A 74 -7.13 -10.46 15.70
C VAL A 74 -7.38 -11.17 17.02
N ASP A 75 -6.39 -11.18 17.87
CA ASP A 75 -6.41 -11.91 19.15
C ASP A 75 -6.76 -13.39 18.99
N GLY A 76 -6.18 -14.02 17.95
CA GLY A 76 -6.40 -15.43 17.64
C GLY A 76 -7.75 -15.74 16.96
N GLU A 77 -8.58 -14.74 16.69
CA GLU A 77 -9.86 -14.92 16.01
C GLU A 77 -9.84 -14.31 14.61
N ARG A 78 -10.52 -15.01 13.70
CA ARG A 78 -10.66 -14.58 12.31
C ARG A 78 -11.61 -13.39 12.18
N VAL A 79 -11.17 -12.39 11.44
CA VAL A 79 -11.97 -11.24 11.01
C VAL A 79 -11.80 -11.08 9.49
N ASP A 80 -12.92 -10.96 8.81
CA ASP A 80 -12.95 -10.84 7.35
C ASP A 80 -13.41 -9.44 6.94
N PHE A 81 -12.82 -8.91 5.88
CA PHE A 81 -13.12 -7.60 5.31
C PHE A 81 -13.17 -7.68 3.79
N THR A 82 -14.00 -6.84 3.19
CA THR A 82 -13.90 -6.53 1.76
C THR A 82 -13.41 -5.10 1.62
N ILE A 83 -12.34 -4.88 0.85
CA ILE A 83 -11.86 -3.56 0.50
C ILE A 83 -12.18 -3.31 -0.97
N ASP A 84 -12.84 -2.19 -1.24
CA ASP A 84 -13.11 -1.68 -2.58
C ASP A 84 -12.39 -0.34 -2.75
N THR A 85 -11.51 -0.26 -3.75
CA THR A 85 -10.67 0.90 -4.01
C THR A 85 -9.93 0.78 -5.34
N ASP A 86 -9.58 1.91 -5.92
CA ASP A 86 -8.60 2.02 -7.01
C ASP A 86 -7.25 2.58 -6.53
N TYR A 87 -7.04 2.64 -5.20
CA TYR A 87 -5.79 3.10 -4.61
C TYR A 87 -4.57 2.35 -5.19
N PRO A 88 -3.47 3.00 -5.55
CA PRO A 88 -3.16 4.41 -5.32
C PRO A 88 -3.53 5.36 -6.47
N ALA A 89 -4.27 4.91 -7.50
CA ALA A 89 -4.69 5.77 -8.61
C ALA A 89 -5.75 6.79 -8.17
N GLY A 90 -6.64 6.40 -7.26
CA GLY A 90 -7.57 7.27 -6.54
C GLY A 90 -7.35 7.20 -5.04
N GLY A 91 -8.03 8.06 -4.30
CA GLY A 91 -7.89 8.15 -2.85
C GLY A 91 -9.07 7.64 -2.05
N ASP A 92 -10.11 7.13 -2.72
CA ASP A 92 -11.30 6.64 -2.05
C ASP A 92 -11.19 5.14 -1.75
N ILE A 93 -11.41 4.78 -0.50
CA ILE A 93 -11.33 3.42 0.00
C ILE A 93 -12.59 3.11 0.78
N SER A 94 -13.23 2.00 0.47
CA SER A 94 -14.37 1.46 1.24
C SER A 94 -13.99 0.11 1.82
N ILE A 95 -14.15 -0.04 3.13
CA ILE A 95 -13.87 -1.27 3.86
C ILE A 95 -15.19 -1.74 4.48
N LEU A 96 -15.64 -2.92 4.10
CA LEU A 96 -16.82 -3.57 4.66
C LEU A 96 -16.38 -4.66 5.64
N VAL A 97 -16.87 -4.60 6.85
CA VAL A 97 -16.57 -5.59 7.91
C VAL A 97 -17.52 -6.77 7.78
N HIS A 98 -16.96 -7.97 7.85
CA HIS A 98 -17.73 -9.22 7.92
C HIS A 98 -17.51 -9.89 9.26
N GLY A 99 -18.58 -10.30 9.91
CA GLY A 99 -18.47 -11.00 11.19
C GLY A 99 -19.80 -11.56 11.66
N LYS A 100 -19.79 -12.83 12.04
CA LYS A 100 -21.02 -13.52 12.54
C LYS A 100 -21.43 -13.01 13.93
N GLN A 101 -20.54 -12.40 14.66
CA GLN A 101 -20.74 -11.89 16.00
C GLN A 101 -20.09 -10.53 16.13
N GLU A 102 -20.69 -9.68 16.96
CA GLU A 102 -20.10 -8.39 17.31
C GLU A 102 -18.82 -8.60 18.10
N LYS A 103 -17.76 -7.91 17.70
CA LYS A 103 -16.44 -8.03 18.31
C LYS A 103 -15.78 -6.67 18.51
N HIS A 104 -15.29 -6.43 19.73
CA HIS A 104 -14.59 -5.19 20.09
C HIS A 104 -13.09 -5.35 19.83
N PHE A 105 -12.54 -4.52 18.94
CA PHE A 105 -11.10 -4.37 18.72
C PHE A 105 -10.78 -3.06 18.02
N PRO A 106 -9.59 -2.51 18.24
CA PRO A 106 -9.12 -1.34 17.50
C PRO A 106 -8.70 -1.70 16.07
N ILE A 107 -9.05 -0.80 15.14
CA ILE A 107 -8.53 -0.82 13.77
C ILE A 107 -7.64 0.41 13.58
N PHE A 108 -6.40 0.20 13.11
CA PHE A 108 -5.49 1.25 12.73
C PHE A 108 -5.46 1.38 11.21
N LEU A 109 -5.83 2.56 10.72
CA LEU A 109 -5.85 2.90 9.30
C LEU A 109 -4.65 3.79 8.98
N ARG A 110 -3.82 3.39 8.05
CA ARG A 110 -2.69 4.21 7.62
C ARG A 110 -3.19 5.43 6.84
N ILE A 111 -2.82 6.63 7.29
CA ILE A 111 -3.02 7.86 6.52
C ILE A 111 -1.66 8.27 5.95
N PRO A 112 -1.40 8.09 4.64
CA PRO A 112 -0.09 8.31 4.07
C PRO A 112 0.40 9.75 4.25
N SER A 113 1.70 9.95 4.49
CA SER A 113 2.30 11.28 4.64
C SER A 113 2.30 12.10 3.35
N PHE A 114 2.17 11.44 2.21
CA PHE A 114 2.06 12.11 0.92
C PHE A 114 0.64 12.60 0.60
N ALA A 115 -0.37 12.16 1.34
CA ALA A 115 -1.73 12.64 1.17
C ALA A 115 -1.84 14.12 1.57
N ASP A 116 -2.61 14.90 0.82
CA ASP A 116 -2.88 16.31 1.13
C ASP A 116 -3.81 16.45 2.32
N PHE A 117 -4.74 15.50 2.45
CA PHE A 117 -5.66 15.36 3.57
C PHE A 117 -6.05 13.88 3.73
N GLY A 118 -6.60 13.55 4.88
CA GLY A 118 -7.31 12.30 5.13
C GLY A 118 -8.62 12.58 5.80
N ARG A 119 -9.69 11.90 5.37
CA ARG A 119 -10.99 11.87 6.04
C ARG A 119 -11.40 10.43 6.23
N VAL A 120 -12.07 10.15 7.33
CA VAL A 120 -12.57 8.81 7.67
C VAL A 120 -14.01 8.93 8.13
N TRP A 121 -14.85 8.03 7.64
CA TRP A 121 -16.22 7.86 8.12
C TRP A 121 -16.44 6.43 8.57
N VAL A 122 -17.27 6.25 9.57
CA VAL A 122 -17.76 4.93 10.01
C VAL A 122 -19.27 4.98 9.99
N ASN A 123 -19.89 4.14 9.14
CA ASN A 123 -21.35 4.14 8.96
C ASN A 123 -21.92 5.54 8.68
N GLU A 124 -21.26 6.27 7.75
CA GLU A 124 -21.63 7.65 7.35
C GLU A 124 -21.32 8.75 8.38
N GLU A 125 -20.84 8.41 9.57
CA GLU A 125 -20.42 9.37 10.59
C GLU A 125 -18.95 9.74 10.43
N GLU A 126 -18.65 11.01 10.18
CA GLU A 126 -17.29 11.51 10.01
C GLU A 126 -16.53 11.49 11.35
N GLN A 127 -15.27 11.05 11.27
CA GLN A 127 -14.39 10.93 12.42
C GLN A 127 -13.40 12.09 12.45
N ASP A 128 -13.23 12.70 13.61
CA ASP A 128 -12.30 13.81 13.81
C ASP A 128 -10.85 13.34 14.07
N GLY A 129 -9.89 14.24 13.85
CA GLY A 129 -8.49 14.02 14.24
C GLY A 129 -7.68 13.19 13.25
N VAL A 130 -8.15 13.01 12.03
CA VAL A 130 -7.44 12.29 10.98
C VAL A 130 -6.30 13.15 10.43
N CYS A 131 -5.05 12.69 10.54
CA CYS A 131 -3.87 13.43 10.13
C CYS A 131 -3.00 12.62 9.16
N PRO A 132 -2.55 13.21 8.02
CA PRO A 132 -1.56 12.59 7.16
C PRO A 132 -0.25 12.27 7.90
N GLY A 133 0.38 11.15 7.51
CA GLY A 133 1.62 10.68 8.13
C GLY A 133 1.44 9.87 9.41
N THR A 134 0.21 9.52 9.77
CA THR A 134 -0.12 8.78 11.00
C THR A 134 -0.89 7.50 10.70
N PHE A 135 -1.08 6.70 11.74
CA PHE A 135 -2.12 5.67 11.78
C PHE A 135 -3.30 6.22 12.60
N PHE A 136 -4.46 6.26 11.96
CA PHE A 136 -5.70 6.68 12.61
C PHE A 136 -6.35 5.48 13.31
N ARG A 137 -6.63 5.61 14.61
CA ARG A 137 -7.18 4.55 15.44
C ARG A 137 -8.68 4.67 15.57
N LEU A 138 -9.39 3.61 15.19
CA LEU A 138 -10.82 3.42 15.40
C LEU A 138 -11.02 2.34 16.46
N GLU A 139 -11.56 2.67 17.60
CA GLU A 139 -11.85 1.73 18.69
C GLU A 139 -13.34 1.61 18.92
N ARG A 140 -13.90 0.46 18.59
CA ARG A 140 -15.32 0.18 18.75
C ARG A 140 -15.62 -1.32 18.62
N SER A 141 -16.87 -1.68 18.93
CA SER A 141 -17.40 -2.99 18.55
C SER A 141 -17.79 -2.99 17.06
N TRP A 142 -17.30 -3.97 16.33
CA TRP A 142 -17.55 -4.18 14.90
C TRP A 142 -18.53 -5.31 14.69
N LYS A 143 -19.46 -5.15 13.76
CA LYS A 143 -20.47 -6.13 13.39
C LYS A 143 -20.60 -6.26 11.88
N GLU A 144 -21.26 -7.30 11.44
CA GLU A 144 -21.58 -7.51 10.02
C GLU A 144 -22.21 -6.28 9.39
N GLY A 145 -21.66 -5.86 8.27
CA GLY A 145 -22.13 -4.72 7.49
C GLY A 145 -21.61 -3.35 7.94
N ASP A 146 -20.83 -3.26 9.02
CA ASP A 146 -20.16 -2.01 9.36
C ASP A 146 -19.24 -1.59 8.23
N ARG A 147 -19.30 -0.31 7.86
CA ARG A 147 -18.54 0.26 6.75
C ARG A 147 -17.62 1.36 7.23
N ILE A 148 -16.35 1.25 6.85
CA ILE A 148 -15.38 2.31 7.01
C ILE A 148 -15.11 2.89 5.63
N GLN A 149 -15.15 4.21 5.50
CA GLN A 149 -14.83 4.92 4.29
C GLN A 149 -13.66 5.87 4.57
N LEU A 150 -12.67 5.87 3.66
CA LEU A 150 -11.56 6.82 3.70
C LEU A 150 -11.60 7.61 2.40
N SER A 151 -11.28 8.89 2.50
CA SER A 151 -10.95 9.73 1.35
C SER A 151 -9.59 10.37 1.61
N LEU A 152 -8.64 10.06 0.74
CA LEU A 152 -7.26 10.53 0.81
C LEU A 152 -7.02 11.52 -0.32
N GLY A 153 -6.54 12.71 -0.01
CA GLY A 153 -6.12 13.68 -1.01
C GLY A 153 -4.83 13.21 -1.68
N ILE A 154 -4.95 12.57 -2.83
CA ILE A 154 -3.79 12.09 -3.60
C ILE A 154 -3.61 12.98 -4.82
N SER A 155 -2.52 13.73 -4.84
CA SER A 155 -2.14 14.58 -5.98
C SER A 155 -0.68 14.38 -6.34
N PRO A 156 -0.31 14.50 -7.62
CA PRO A 156 1.10 14.50 -8.01
C PRO A 156 1.83 15.67 -7.36
N LYS A 157 2.98 15.38 -6.73
CA LYS A 157 3.83 16.40 -6.10
C LYS A 157 5.21 16.38 -6.72
N LEU A 158 5.74 17.56 -7.01
CA LEU A 158 7.13 17.70 -7.40
C LEU A 158 7.98 17.73 -6.13
N VAL A 159 8.83 16.73 -5.98
CA VAL A 159 9.78 16.66 -4.87
C VAL A 159 11.16 16.96 -5.42
N TYR A 160 11.77 18.05 -4.94
CA TYR A 160 13.15 18.38 -5.26
C TYR A 160 14.08 17.53 -4.39
N GLY A 161 15.07 16.90 -5.01
CA GLY A 161 16.13 16.20 -4.28
C GLY A 161 16.95 17.19 -3.44
N MET A 162 17.61 16.69 -2.40
CA MET A 162 18.65 17.49 -1.73
C MET A 162 19.81 17.68 -2.71
N GLU A 163 20.37 18.89 -2.73
CA GLU A 163 21.60 19.16 -3.51
C GLU A 163 22.68 18.20 -3.01
N ASN A 164 23.23 17.42 -3.93
CA ASN A 164 24.39 16.60 -3.64
C ASN A 164 25.63 17.53 -3.78
N PRO A 165 26.41 17.75 -2.70
CA PRO A 165 27.61 18.60 -2.77
C PRO A 165 28.62 18.11 -3.81
N ASP A 166 28.64 16.79 -4.09
CA ASP A 166 29.54 16.15 -5.05
C ASP A 166 28.98 16.15 -6.49
N ASP A 167 27.75 16.59 -6.71
CA ASP A 167 27.10 16.69 -8.02
C ASP A 167 26.14 17.88 -8.06
N PRO A 168 26.70 19.11 -8.23
CA PRO A 168 25.91 20.35 -8.21
C PRO A 168 24.87 20.48 -9.33
N GLY A 169 24.88 19.59 -10.30
CA GLY A 169 23.89 19.50 -11.38
C GLY A 169 22.69 18.58 -11.08
N SER A 170 22.69 17.88 -9.96
CA SER A 170 21.61 17.00 -9.55
C SER A 170 20.48 17.79 -8.89
N ARG A 171 19.58 18.36 -9.69
CA ARG A 171 18.32 18.96 -9.21
C ARG A 171 17.14 18.11 -9.66
#